data_979734889a05cd53dc527144ee460c22
#
_entry.id   979734889a05cd53dc527144ee460c22
#
_cell.length_a   1.000
_cell.length_b   1.000
_cell.length_c   1.000
_cell.angle_alpha   90.00
_cell.angle_beta   90.00
_cell.angle_gamma   90.00
#
_symmetry.space_group_name_H-M   'P 1'
#
loop_
_entity.id
_entity.type
_entity.pdbx_description
1 polymer ?
#
loop_
_entity_poly.entity_id
_entity_poly.type
_entity_poly.pdbx_seq_one_letter_code
_entity_poly.pdbx_strand_id
1 'polypeptide(L)'
;MDHSIGAVARLARVSVKAVRHYSDLGLLTVRRTAAGHRRYDDTAVVRLRLIRTLRALDLDLPTIDAVLREERSLAEVAATHADALAIQLRTLRRQHALLTVLANHPSLEDVHLMTEQTEQDRRALIADFLTTTLGDADPAVRQNLTPVLPDDADPQQVEAWLELTALVTAPDFRDSVRRLAVGYRALAGDDPFRPDPAYRSRLIELRRTEAGPHWHRYVELVAVVNGWVPPSRIAG
;
A
#
# COMPACT_ATOMS: atom_id res chain seq x y z
N MET A 1 7.86 -48.36 4.52
CA MET A 1 7.10 -49.22 3.58
C MET A 1 7.47 -48.91 2.14
N ASP A 2 7.27 -49.87 1.24
CA ASP A 2 7.67 -49.71 -0.17
C ASP A 2 6.42 -49.58 -1.04
N HIS A 3 6.23 -48.41 -1.66
CA HIS A 3 4.99 -48.05 -2.36
C HIS A 3 5.16 -48.09 -3.88
N SER A 4 4.10 -48.51 -4.59
CA SER A 4 4.02 -48.30 -6.04
C SER A 4 3.76 -46.85 -6.38
N ILE A 5 4.04 -46.42 -7.62
CA ILE A 5 3.80 -45.03 -8.08
C ILE A 5 2.33 -44.60 -7.89
N GLY A 6 1.38 -45.50 -8.13
CA GLY A 6 -0.05 -45.19 -7.91
C GLY A 6 -0.43 -45.06 -6.43
N ALA A 7 0.22 -45.84 -5.54
CA ALA A 7 0.00 -45.72 -4.10
C ALA A 7 0.53 -44.38 -3.56
N VAL A 8 1.76 -44.02 -3.92
CA VAL A 8 2.38 -42.74 -3.54
C VAL A 8 1.56 -41.55 -4.06
N ALA A 9 1.10 -41.61 -5.32
CA ALA A 9 0.26 -40.56 -5.92
C ALA A 9 -1.03 -40.34 -5.11
N ARG A 10 -1.71 -41.41 -4.71
CA ARG A 10 -2.92 -41.32 -3.85
C ARG A 10 -2.59 -40.79 -2.47
N LEU A 11 -1.55 -41.29 -1.80
CA LEU A 11 -1.16 -40.87 -0.45
C LEU A 11 -0.75 -39.40 -0.38
N ALA A 12 -0.08 -38.89 -1.42
CA ALA A 12 0.33 -37.48 -1.52
C ALA A 12 -0.72 -36.58 -2.17
N ARG A 13 -1.82 -37.14 -2.70
CA ARG A 13 -2.88 -36.40 -3.43
C ARG A 13 -2.32 -35.65 -4.63
N VAL A 14 -1.50 -36.29 -5.44
CA VAL A 14 -0.94 -35.78 -6.71
C VAL A 14 -1.20 -36.75 -7.83
N SER A 15 -1.08 -36.30 -9.08
CA SER A 15 -1.22 -37.23 -10.23
C SER A 15 -0.01 -38.15 -10.38
N VAL A 16 -0.21 -39.33 -10.95
CA VAL A 16 0.88 -40.24 -11.30
C VAL A 16 1.89 -39.59 -12.26
N LYS A 17 1.39 -38.71 -13.16
CA LYS A 17 2.23 -37.89 -14.07
C LYS A 17 3.16 -36.95 -13.28
N ALA A 18 2.64 -36.28 -12.24
CA ALA A 18 3.44 -35.40 -11.38
C ALA A 18 4.51 -36.21 -10.60
N VAL A 19 4.15 -37.39 -10.03
CA VAL A 19 5.14 -38.25 -9.35
C VAL A 19 6.26 -38.65 -10.29
N ARG A 20 5.93 -39.03 -11.54
CA ARG A 20 6.93 -39.39 -12.55
C ARG A 20 7.82 -38.21 -12.87
N HIS A 21 7.25 -37.06 -13.13
CA HIS A 21 7.96 -35.80 -13.42
C HIS A 21 8.93 -35.41 -12.29
N TYR A 22 8.50 -35.40 -11.04
CA TYR A 22 9.36 -35.08 -9.90
C TYR A 22 10.44 -36.15 -9.66
N SER A 23 10.16 -37.39 -9.98
CA SER A 23 11.17 -38.47 -9.95
C SER A 23 12.24 -38.26 -11.03
N ASP A 24 11.83 -37.89 -12.24
CA ASP A 24 12.75 -37.65 -13.37
C ASP A 24 13.63 -36.40 -13.14
N LEU A 25 13.15 -35.42 -12.40
CA LEU A 25 13.90 -34.26 -11.93
C LEU A 25 14.81 -34.53 -10.71
N GLY A 26 14.80 -35.78 -10.18
CA GLY A 26 15.64 -36.14 -9.03
C GLY A 26 15.12 -35.61 -7.66
N LEU A 27 13.95 -35.04 -7.59
CA LEU A 27 13.34 -34.52 -6.34
C LEU A 27 12.90 -35.67 -5.39
N LEU A 28 12.75 -36.88 -5.92
CA LEU A 28 12.33 -38.07 -5.18
C LEU A 28 13.37 -39.17 -5.31
N THR A 29 13.64 -39.86 -4.20
CA THR A 29 14.45 -41.07 -4.21
C THR A 29 13.61 -42.21 -4.77
N VAL A 30 14.10 -42.83 -5.83
CA VAL A 30 13.42 -43.93 -6.54
C VAL A 30 14.28 -45.17 -6.52
N ARG A 31 13.72 -46.29 -6.05
CA ARG A 31 14.30 -47.64 -6.26
C ARG A 31 13.60 -48.32 -7.43
N ARG A 32 14.26 -49.23 -8.11
CA ARG A 32 13.68 -50.06 -9.16
C ARG A 32 13.68 -51.53 -8.73
N THR A 33 12.59 -52.21 -8.99
CA THR A 33 12.55 -53.70 -8.84
C THR A 33 13.35 -54.38 -9.95
N ALA A 34 13.62 -55.67 -9.82
CA ALA A 34 14.23 -56.48 -10.86
C ALA A 34 13.45 -56.42 -12.20
N ALA A 35 12.14 -56.23 -12.14
CA ALA A 35 11.26 -56.03 -13.30
C ALA A 35 11.22 -54.55 -13.80
N GLY A 36 12.08 -53.64 -13.31
CA GLY A 36 12.18 -52.26 -13.74
C GLY A 36 11.12 -51.32 -13.19
N HIS A 37 10.19 -51.74 -12.34
CA HIS A 37 9.15 -50.90 -11.77
C HIS A 37 9.69 -49.97 -10.68
N ARG A 38 9.27 -48.69 -10.72
CA ARG A 38 9.62 -47.65 -9.71
C ARG A 38 8.96 -47.97 -8.37
N ARG A 39 9.74 -47.90 -7.30
CA ARG A 39 9.30 -48.04 -5.92
C ARG A 39 9.74 -46.83 -5.10
N TYR A 40 8.92 -46.46 -4.17
CA TYR A 40 9.06 -45.25 -3.34
C TYR A 40 8.89 -45.61 -1.86
N ASP A 41 9.66 -44.98 -1.01
CA ASP A 41 9.53 -45.11 0.43
C ASP A 41 8.54 -44.09 1.03
N ASP A 42 8.33 -44.13 2.34
CA ASP A 42 7.47 -43.17 3.06
C ASP A 42 8.01 -41.76 2.97
N THR A 43 9.32 -41.55 2.88
CA THR A 43 9.96 -40.24 2.72
C THR A 43 9.52 -39.58 1.41
N ALA A 44 9.34 -40.36 0.33
CA ALA A 44 8.84 -39.82 -0.92
C ALA A 44 7.41 -39.27 -0.80
N VAL A 45 6.56 -39.88 0.04
CA VAL A 45 5.20 -39.32 0.32
C VAL A 45 5.28 -38.00 1.03
N VAL A 46 6.15 -37.88 2.03
CA VAL A 46 6.36 -36.60 2.77
C VAL A 46 6.89 -35.52 1.84
N ARG A 47 7.93 -35.83 1.03
CA ARG A 47 8.48 -34.90 0.04
C ARG A 47 7.44 -34.44 -0.99
N LEU A 48 6.62 -35.37 -1.52
CA LEU A 48 5.56 -35.00 -2.46
C LEU A 48 4.49 -34.08 -1.86
N ARG A 49 4.13 -34.28 -0.60
CA ARG A 49 3.22 -33.40 0.12
C ARG A 49 3.81 -32.00 0.27
N LEU A 50 5.10 -31.92 0.63
CA LEU A 50 5.81 -30.65 0.74
C LEU A 50 5.89 -29.95 -0.61
N ILE A 51 6.33 -30.65 -1.68
CA ILE A 51 6.37 -30.10 -3.05
C ILE A 51 4.99 -29.56 -3.45
N ARG A 52 3.91 -30.31 -3.23
CA ARG A 52 2.55 -29.86 -3.53
C ARG A 52 2.18 -28.60 -2.78
N THR A 53 2.48 -28.53 -1.49
CA THR A 53 2.18 -27.36 -0.66
C THR A 53 2.94 -26.13 -1.14
N LEU A 54 4.24 -26.27 -1.42
CA LEU A 54 5.07 -25.16 -1.88
C LEU A 54 4.69 -24.70 -3.30
N ARG A 55 4.31 -25.64 -4.18
CA ARG A 55 3.76 -25.30 -5.51
C ARG A 55 2.42 -24.58 -5.44
N ALA A 56 1.59 -24.88 -4.45
CA ALA A 56 0.32 -24.17 -4.22
C ALA A 56 0.54 -22.73 -3.72
N LEU A 57 1.74 -22.40 -3.28
CA LEU A 57 2.19 -21.06 -2.93
C LEU A 57 3.02 -20.42 -4.07
N ASP A 58 2.96 -20.97 -5.29
CA ASP A 58 3.67 -20.50 -6.49
C ASP A 58 5.20 -20.52 -6.42
N LEU A 59 5.81 -21.24 -5.46
CA LEU A 59 7.25 -21.43 -5.47
C LEU A 59 7.67 -22.29 -6.67
N ASP A 60 8.76 -21.92 -7.32
CA ASP A 60 9.31 -22.68 -8.45
C ASP A 60 10.02 -23.96 -8.02
N LEU A 61 10.20 -24.89 -8.95
CA LEU A 61 10.82 -26.18 -8.66
C LEU A 61 12.31 -26.10 -8.26
N PRO A 62 13.14 -25.23 -8.84
CA PRO A 62 14.51 -25.01 -8.39
C PRO A 62 14.58 -24.58 -6.91
N THR A 63 13.75 -23.63 -6.50
CA THR A 63 13.67 -23.19 -5.10
C THR A 63 13.22 -24.32 -4.16
N ILE A 64 12.25 -25.11 -4.59
CA ILE A 64 11.78 -26.29 -3.84
C ILE A 64 12.88 -27.34 -3.72
N ASP A 65 13.66 -27.59 -4.78
CA ASP A 65 14.78 -28.53 -4.74
C ASP A 65 15.86 -28.08 -3.74
N ALA A 66 16.21 -26.79 -3.74
CA ALA A 66 17.17 -26.23 -2.77
C ALA A 66 16.69 -26.41 -1.31
N VAL A 67 15.38 -26.26 -1.05
CA VAL A 67 14.81 -26.53 0.27
C VAL A 67 14.86 -28.03 0.62
N LEU A 68 14.54 -28.91 -0.33
CA LEU A 68 14.57 -30.35 -0.13
C LEU A 68 15.98 -30.91 0.09
N ARG A 69 17.01 -30.23 -0.40
CA ARG A 69 18.44 -30.53 -0.19
C ARG A 69 19.04 -29.84 1.03
N GLU A 70 18.24 -29.08 1.77
CA GLU A 70 18.69 -28.29 2.92
C GLU A 70 19.76 -27.23 2.56
N GLU A 71 19.85 -26.83 1.28
CA GLU A 71 20.73 -25.76 0.79
C GLU A 71 20.17 -24.38 1.14
N ARG A 72 18.84 -24.28 1.31
CA ARG A 72 18.13 -23.10 1.76
C ARG A 72 17.11 -23.45 2.84
N SER A 73 17.00 -22.61 3.84
CA SER A 73 15.99 -22.76 4.89
C SER A 73 14.59 -22.46 4.33
N LEU A 74 13.61 -23.30 4.66
CA LEU A 74 12.21 -23.06 4.30
C LEU A 74 11.70 -21.72 4.83
N ALA A 75 12.16 -21.32 6.03
CA ALA A 75 11.77 -20.04 6.64
C ALA A 75 12.28 -18.85 5.83
N GLU A 76 13.54 -18.86 5.39
CA GLU A 76 14.13 -17.79 4.56
C GLU A 76 13.44 -17.69 3.20
N VAL A 77 13.17 -18.84 2.55
CA VAL A 77 12.45 -18.88 1.28
C VAL A 77 11.04 -18.34 1.44
N ALA A 78 10.33 -18.74 2.50
CA ALA A 78 8.98 -18.27 2.77
C ALA A 78 8.95 -16.74 3.06
N ALA A 79 9.91 -16.23 3.85
CA ALA A 79 10.02 -14.80 4.12
C ALA A 79 10.27 -13.99 2.83
N THR A 80 11.27 -14.40 2.05
CA THR A 80 11.60 -13.73 0.76
C THR A 80 10.39 -13.73 -0.20
N HIS A 81 9.66 -14.85 -0.27
CA HIS A 81 8.49 -14.95 -1.14
C HIS A 81 7.31 -14.10 -0.64
N ALA A 82 7.10 -14.06 0.69
CA ALA A 82 6.09 -13.19 1.30
C ALA A 82 6.38 -11.72 1.04
N ASP A 83 7.65 -11.28 1.14
CA ASP A 83 8.05 -9.91 0.84
C ASP A 83 7.80 -9.55 -0.64
N ALA A 84 8.13 -10.46 -1.56
CA ALA A 84 7.85 -10.28 -2.99
C ALA A 84 6.34 -10.15 -3.27
N LEU A 85 5.52 -10.99 -2.64
CA LEU A 85 4.06 -10.91 -2.74
C LEU A 85 3.51 -9.61 -2.13
N ALA A 86 4.09 -9.12 -1.04
CA ALA A 86 3.70 -7.84 -0.44
C ALA A 86 3.94 -6.66 -1.38
N ILE A 87 5.06 -6.68 -2.13
CA ILE A 87 5.35 -5.67 -3.16
C ILE A 87 4.34 -5.75 -4.30
N GLN A 88 4.05 -6.96 -4.82
CA GLN A 88 3.07 -7.16 -5.89
C GLN A 88 1.66 -6.71 -5.44
N LEU A 89 1.28 -7.02 -4.22
CA LEU A 89 -0.02 -6.62 -3.67
C LEU A 89 -0.18 -5.10 -3.59
N ARG A 90 0.87 -4.37 -3.18
CA ARG A 90 0.87 -2.89 -3.20
C ARG A 90 0.69 -2.35 -4.62
N THR A 91 1.44 -2.90 -5.58
CA THR A 91 1.32 -2.51 -7.00
C THR A 91 -0.08 -2.73 -7.54
N LEU A 92 -0.67 -3.92 -7.27
CA LEU A 92 -2.03 -4.24 -7.72
C LEU A 92 -3.10 -3.36 -7.06
N ARG A 93 -2.95 -3.06 -5.77
CA ARG A 93 -3.86 -2.14 -5.06
C ARG A 93 -3.84 -0.75 -5.69
N ARG A 94 -2.64 -0.22 -5.96
CA ARG A 94 -2.48 1.07 -6.65
C ARG A 94 -3.12 1.06 -8.04
N GLN A 95 -2.88 0.03 -8.84
CA GLN A 95 -3.50 -0.11 -10.16
C GLN A 95 -5.02 -0.18 -10.08
N HIS A 96 -5.55 -0.97 -9.14
CA HIS A 96 -6.98 -1.08 -8.89
C HIS A 96 -7.59 0.27 -8.49
N ALA A 97 -6.95 1.00 -7.58
CA ALA A 97 -7.43 2.32 -7.16
C ALA A 97 -7.51 3.30 -8.33
N LEU A 98 -6.45 3.40 -9.13
CA LEU A 98 -6.41 4.25 -10.32
C LEU A 98 -7.51 3.89 -11.33
N LEU A 99 -7.67 2.60 -11.63
CA LEU A 99 -8.71 2.14 -12.56
C LEU A 99 -10.13 2.40 -12.03
N THR A 100 -10.33 2.31 -10.72
CA THR A 100 -11.62 2.60 -10.09
C THR A 100 -11.97 4.09 -10.19
N VAL A 101 -10.99 4.96 -9.95
CA VAL A 101 -11.17 6.42 -10.11
C VAL A 101 -11.47 6.76 -11.58
N LEU A 102 -10.71 6.19 -12.52
CA LEU A 102 -10.94 6.35 -13.95
C LEU A 102 -12.34 5.92 -14.40
N ALA A 103 -12.84 4.83 -13.87
CA ALA A 103 -14.17 4.34 -14.21
C ALA A 103 -15.28 5.30 -13.77
N ASN A 104 -15.07 6.01 -12.67
CA ASN A 104 -16.02 6.97 -12.10
C ASN A 104 -15.84 8.38 -12.70
N HIS A 105 -14.60 8.78 -12.97
CA HIS A 105 -14.21 10.09 -13.48
C HIS A 105 -13.18 9.90 -14.61
N PRO A 106 -13.62 9.75 -15.88
CA PRO A 106 -12.73 9.46 -17.01
C PRO A 106 -11.96 10.72 -17.44
N SER A 107 -10.99 11.13 -16.63
CA SER A 107 -10.04 12.20 -16.93
C SER A 107 -8.67 11.59 -17.24
N LEU A 108 -8.21 11.70 -18.48
CA LEU A 108 -6.87 11.26 -18.87
C LEU A 108 -5.78 12.11 -18.22
N GLU A 109 -6.06 13.39 -17.95
CA GLU A 109 -5.13 14.29 -17.27
C GLU A 109 -4.86 13.83 -15.82
N ASP A 110 -5.90 13.41 -15.10
CA ASP A 110 -5.76 12.90 -13.73
C ASP A 110 -4.94 11.62 -13.67
N VAL A 111 -5.15 10.72 -14.64
CA VAL A 111 -4.36 9.48 -14.74
C VAL A 111 -2.91 9.77 -15.07
N HIS A 112 -2.65 10.67 -16.01
CA HIS A 112 -1.31 11.07 -16.37
C HIS A 112 -0.59 11.69 -15.17
N LEU A 113 -1.25 12.61 -14.46
CA LEU A 113 -0.75 13.19 -13.22
C LEU A 113 -0.36 12.12 -12.19
N MET A 114 -1.23 11.14 -11.96
CA MET A 114 -0.99 10.08 -10.96
C MET A 114 0.08 9.06 -11.38
N THR A 115 0.27 8.84 -12.67
CA THR A 115 1.25 7.88 -13.19
C THR A 115 2.65 8.47 -13.32
N GLU A 116 2.76 9.74 -13.63
CA GLU A 116 4.05 10.42 -13.82
C GLU A 116 4.61 11.06 -12.54
N GLN A 117 3.75 11.46 -11.61
CA GLN A 117 4.22 12.03 -10.34
C GLN A 117 4.90 10.97 -9.47
N THR A 118 6.17 11.16 -9.21
CA THR A 118 6.90 10.41 -8.18
C THR A 118 6.46 10.83 -6.78
N GLU A 119 6.78 10.01 -5.78
CA GLU A 119 6.59 10.40 -4.37
C GLU A 119 7.30 11.71 -4.03
N GLN A 120 8.48 11.94 -4.62
CA GLN A 120 9.25 13.15 -4.44
C GLN A 120 8.53 14.38 -5.02
N ASP A 121 7.92 14.26 -6.21
CA ASP A 121 7.15 15.35 -6.83
C ASP A 121 5.93 15.71 -5.99
N ARG A 122 5.23 14.70 -5.48
CA ARG A 122 4.09 14.91 -4.57
C ARG A 122 4.50 15.63 -3.30
N ARG A 123 5.61 15.22 -2.68
CA ARG A 123 6.16 15.89 -1.49
C ARG A 123 6.59 17.33 -1.79
N ALA A 124 7.24 17.56 -2.93
CA ALA A 124 7.70 18.89 -3.33
C ALA A 124 6.51 19.83 -3.55
N LEU A 125 5.44 19.39 -4.20
CA LEU A 125 4.21 20.18 -4.41
C LEU A 125 3.60 20.63 -3.08
N ILE A 126 3.46 19.73 -2.12
CA ILE A 126 2.88 20.04 -0.81
C ILE A 126 3.82 20.93 0.01
N ALA A 127 5.13 20.66 -0.02
CA ALA A 127 6.12 21.49 0.67
C ALA A 127 6.14 22.93 0.14
N ASP A 128 6.05 23.10 -1.19
CA ASP A 128 5.93 24.42 -1.82
C ASP A 128 4.66 25.13 -1.37
N PHE A 129 3.50 24.46 -1.45
CA PHE A 129 2.23 25.02 -0.99
C PHE A 129 2.30 25.48 0.47
N LEU A 130 2.73 24.61 1.38
CA LEU A 130 2.79 24.93 2.82
C LEU A 130 3.81 26.03 3.11
N THR A 131 4.94 26.07 2.41
CA THR A 131 5.97 27.08 2.61
C THR A 131 5.52 28.45 2.12
N THR A 132 4.91 28.50 0.95
CA THR A 132 4.49 29.76 0.32
C THR A 132 3.23 30.36 0.97
N THR A 133 2.39 29.53 1.62
CA THR A 133 1.14 29.99 2.22
C THR A 133 1.24 30.17 3.73
N LEU A 134 1.88 29.24 4.46
CA LEU A 134 1.95 29.29 5.93
C LEU A 134 3.20 30.01 6.46
N GLY A 135 4.25 30.19 5.64
CA GLY A 135 5.50 30.82 6.08
C GLY A 135 6.13 30.05 7.25
N ASP A 136 6.52 30.74 8.32
CA ASP A 136 7.16 30.17 9.53
C ASP A 136 6.15 29.60 10.54
N ALA A 137 5.09 28.92 10.06
CA ALA A 137 4.13 28.27 10.95
C ALA A 137 4.79 27.16 11.79
N ASP A 138 4.24 26.92 12.98
CA ASP A 138 4.66 25.89 13.91
C ASP A 138 4.80 24.52 13.18
N PRO A 139 5.90 23.80 13.40
CA PRO A 139 6.12 22.47 12.77
C PRO A 139 4.98 21.49 12.98
N ALA A 140 4.33 21.49 14.18
CA ALA A 140 3.19 20.62 14.46
C ALA A 140 1.97 20.98 13.60
N VAL A 141 1.72 22.28 13.36
CA VAL A 141 0.66 22.73 12.46
C VAL A 141 0.96 22.27 11.03
N ARG A 142 2.19 22.44 10.56
CA ARG A 142 2.60 21.98 9.24
C ARG A 142 2.43 20.47 9.08
N GLN A 143 2.86 19.69 10.07
CA GLN A 143 2.73 18.24 10.06
C GLN A 143 1.27 17.79 9.95
N ASN A 144 0.35 18.41 10.70
CA ASN A 144 -1.08 18.10 10.65
C ASN A 144 -1.76 18.50 9.35
N LEU A 145 -1.15 19.42 8.58
CA LEU A 145 -1.66 19.87 7.28
C LEU A 145 -0.92 19.25 6.10
N THR A 146 -0.02 18.30 6.34
CA THR A 146 0.75 17.62 5.31
C THR A 146 0.04 16.32 4.91
N PRO A 147 -0.55 16.22 3.70
CA PRO A 147 -1.06 14.96 3.19
C PRO A 147 0.10 14.07 2.74
N VAL A 148 -0.01 12.78 3.07
CA VAL A 148 0.93 11.74 2.63
C VAL A 148 0.13 10.61 2.00
N LEU A 149 0.13 10.56 0.66
CA LEU A 149 -0.54 9.50 -0.06
C LEU A 149 0.26 8.19 0.07
N PRO A 150 -0.31 7.13 0.67
CA PRO A 150 0.37 5.84 0.80
C PRO A 150 0.56 5.15 -0.56
N ASP A 151 1.56 4.28 -0.66
CA ASP A 151 1.84 3.51 -1.88
C ASP A 151 0.70 2.54 -2.26
N ASP A 152 -0.06 2.09 -1.28
CA ASP A 152 -1.21 1.20 -1.43
C ASP A 152 -2.54 1.92 -1.18
N ALA A 153 -2.58 3.22 -1.51
CA ALA A 153 -3.76 4.06 -1.38
C ALA A 153 -5.01 3.41 -1.99
N ASP A 154 -6.10 3.50 -1.28
CA ASP A 154 -7.41 3.06 -1.77
C ASP A 154 -8.01 4.08 -2.77
N PRO A 155 -9.10 3.72 -3.50
CA PRO A 155 -9.71 4.63 -4.47
C PRO A 155 -10.15 5.97 -3.87
N GLN A 156 -10.65 6.00 -2.63
CA GLN A 156 -11.08 7.22 -1.96
C GLN A 156 -9.90 8.15 -1.64
N GLN A 157 -8.76 7.58 -1.23
CA GLN A 157 -7.54 8.33 -0.99
C GLN A 157 -6.96 8.91 -2.29
N VAL A 158 -7.00 8.14 -3.38
CA VAL A 158 -6.56 8.60 -4.71
C VAL A 158 -7.43 9.74 -5.22
N GLU A 159 -8.76 9.61 -5.12
CA GLU A 159 -9.71 10.67 -5.50
C GLU A 159 -9.51 11.93 -4.66
N ALA A 160 -9.34 11.78 -3.35
CA ALA A 160 -9.05 12.90 -2.45
C ALA A 160 -7.71 13.57 -2.77
N TRP A 161 -6.69 12.81 -3.18
CA TRP A 161 -5.41 13.36 -3.62
C TRP A 161 -5.53 14.19 -4.89
N LEU A 162 -6.28 13.73 -5.89
CA LEU A 162 -6.52 14.46 -7.14
C LEU A 162 -7.20 15.80 -6.86
N GLU A 163 -8.28 15.79 -6.08
CA GLU A 163 -8.97 17.02 -5.69
C GLU A 163 -8.07 17.97 -4.89
N LEU A 164 -7.27 17.41 -3.96
CA LEU A 164 -6.32 18.18 -3.17
C LEU A 164 -5.26 18.84 -4.06
N THR A 165 -4.73 18.12 -5.06
CA THR A 165 -3.75 18.64 -6.00
C THR A 165 -4.32 19.82 -6.79
N ALA A 166 -5.54 19.70 -7.31
CA ALA A 166 -6.23 20.79 -7.99
C ALA A 166 -6.41 22.01 -7.07
N LEU A 167 -6.75 21.76 -5.80
CA LEU A 167 -6.97 22.83 -4.83
C LEU A 167 -5.66 23.57 -4.48
N VAL A 168 -4.57 22.85 -4.16
CA VAL A 168 -3.30 23.48 -3.77
C VAL A 168 -2.57 24.17 -4.93
N THR A 169 -2.93 23.87 -6.17
CA THR A 169 -2.41 24.57 -7.35
C THR A 169 -3.22 25.80 -7.72
N ALA A 170 -4.46 25.94 -7.22
CA ALA A 170 -5.33 27.07 -7.50
C ALA A 170 -4.81 28.37 -6.83
N PRO A 171 -4.53 29.44 -7.61
CA PRO A 171 -3.98 30.69 -7.06
C PRO A 171 -4.89 31.30 -5.99
N ASP A 172 -6.20 31.34 -6.23
CA ASP A 172 -7.17 31.94 -5.31
C ASP A 172 -7.20 31.25 -3.95
N PHE A 173 -7.06 29.92 -3.96
CA PHE A 173 -6.97 29.15 -2.73
C PHE A 173 -5.66 29.44 -1.97
N ARG A 174 -4.53 29.47 -2.68
CA ARG A 174 -3.23 29.83 -2.08
C ARG A 174 -3.28 31.21 -1.43
N ASP A 175 -3.90 32.17 -2.09
CA ASP A 175 -4.06 33.55 -1.57
C ASP A 175 -4.97 33.58 -0.34
N SER A 176 -6.06 32.82 -0.32
CA SER A 176 -6.94 32.74 0.84
C SER A 176 -6.23 32.13 2.05
N VAL A 177 -5.47 31.04 1.86
CA VAL A 177 -4.69 30.40 2.93
C VAL A 177 -3.59 31.33 3.46
N ARG A 178 -2.95 32.11 2.57
CA ARG A 178 -1.96 33.11 2.98
C ARG A 178 -2.57 34.20 3.86
N ARG A 179 -3.74 34.75 3.48
CA ARG A 179 -4.48 35.73 4.30
C ARG A 179 -4.89 35.15 5.65
N LEU A 180 -5.39 33.91 5.64
CA LEU A 180 -5.74 33.17 6.85
C LEU A 180 -4.52 33.02 7.78
N ALA A 181 -3.36 32.63 7.26
CA ALA A 181 -2.13 32.47 8.03
C ALA A 181 -1.63 33.81 8.63
N VAL A 182 -1.75 34.88 7.86
CA VAL A 182 -1.46 36.25 8.36
C VAL A 182 -2.42 36.66 9.49
N GLY A 183 -3.71 36.42 9.31
CA GLY A 183 -4.73 36.69 10.33
C GLY A 183 -4.52 35.88 11.61
N TYR A 184 -4.15 34.59 11.49
CA TYR A 184 -3.80 33.77 12.65
C TYR A 184 -2.61 34.32 13.43
N ARG A 185 -1.54 34.72 12.76
CA ARG A 185 -0.37 35.33 13.42
C ARG A 185 -0.72 36.65 14.12
N ALA A 186 -1.53 37.49 13.49
CA ALA A 186 -1.99 38.73 14.08
C ALA A 186 -2.88 38.51 15.33
N LEU A 187 -3.68 37.43 15.35
CA LEU A 187 -4.52 37.08 16.50
C LEU A 187 -3.75 36.39 17.62
N ALA A 188 -2.77 35.53 17.29
CA ALA A 188 -2.00 34.78 18.28
C ALA A 188 -1.08 35.68 19.12
N GLY A 189 -0.55 36.75 18.53
CA GLY A 189 0.44 37.59 19.22
C GLY A 189 1.61 36.72 19.72
N ASP A 190 2.11 37.05 20.94
CA ASP A 190 3.20 36.31 21.58
C ASP A 190 2.75 35.02 22.31
N ASP A 191 1.44 34.77 22.45
CA ASP A 191 0.89 33.61 23.15
C ASP A 191 -0.24 32.94 22.34
N PRO A 192 0.08 31.85 21.57
CA PRO A 192 -0.90 31.14 20.73
C PRO A 192 -1.93 30.33 21.53
N PHE A 193 -1.72 30.10 22.83
CA PHE A 193 -2.60 29.26 23.68
C PHE A 193 -3.46 30.06 24.67
N ARG A 194 -3.66 31.34 24.43
CA ARG A 194 -4.46 32.17 25.31
C ARG A 194 -5.93 31.70 25.38
N PRO A 195 -6.43 31.28 26.55
CA PRO A 195 -7.82 30.79 26.71
C PRO A 195 -8.81 31.95 26.90
N ASP A 196 -8.74 32.98 26.02
CA ASP A 196 -9.63 34.11 26.04
C ASP A 196 -10.87 33.86 25.18
N PRO A 197 -12.12 33.99 25.69
CA PRO A 197 -13.33 33.89 24.90
C PRO A 197 -13.38 34.85 23.71
N ALA A 198 -12.81 36.03 23.84
CA ALA A 198 -12.71 37.01 22.76
C ALA A 198 -11.75 36.53 21.65
N TYR A 199 -10.70 35.82 21.98
CA TYR A 199 -9.81 35.17 21.02
C TYR A 199 -10.54 34.13 20.20
N ARG A 200 -11.31 33.24 20.86
CA ARG A 200 -12.11 32.23 20.18
C ARG A 200 -13.11 32.83 19.20
N SER A 201 -13.81 33.90 19.59
CA SER A 201 -14.76 34.61 18.72
C SER A 201 -14.09 35.19 17.49
N ARG A 202 -12.93 35.86 17.68
CA ARG A 202 -12.13 36.43 16.58
C ARG A 202 -11.57 35.36 15.66
N LEU A 203 -11.19 34.22 16.23
CA LEU A 203 -10.70 33.08 15.46
C LEU A 203 -11.81 32.46 14.58
N ILE A 204 -13.01 32.30 15.12
CA ILE A 204 -14.19 31.83 14.38
C ILE A 204 -14.49 32.79 13.23
N GLU A 205 -14.49 34.12 13.51
CA GLU A 205 -14.75 35.11 12.49
C GLU A 205 -13.68 35.16 11.41
N LEU A 206 -12.39 35.07 11.76
CA LEU A 206 -11.30 34.96 10.81
C LEU A 206 -11.46 33.72 9.89
N ARG A 207 -11.80 32.54 10.47
CA ARG A 207 -12.07 31.34 9.70
C ARG A 207 -13.26 31.52 8.77
N ARG A 208 -14.32 32.16 9.23
CA ARG A 208 -15.52 32.41 8.44
C ARG A 208 -15.25 33.34 7.25
N THR A 209 -14.43 34.37 7.43
CA THR A 209 -14.16 35.38 6.41
C THR A 209 -13.06 34.99 5.44
N GLU A 210 -11.95 34.41 5.92
CA GLU A 210 -10.77 34.11 5.10
C GLU A 210 -10.64 32.64 4.67
N ALA A 211 -11.10 31.70 5.52
CA ALA A 211 -10.93 30.28 5.20
C ALA A 211 -11.90 29.79 4.12
N GLY A 212 -13.13 30.30 4.14
CA GLY A 212 -14.16 29.86 3.19
C GLY A 212 -14.41 28.33 3.19
N PRO A 213 -15.22 27.81 2.27
CA PRO A 213 -15.49 26.38 2.15
C PRO A 213 -14.26 25.59 1.70
N HIS A 214 -13.35 26.18 0.95
CA HIS A 214 -12.17 25.49 0.40
C HIS A 214 -11.16 25.10 1.47
N TRP A 215 -11.01 25.87 2.56
CA TRP A 215 -10.14 25.51 3.67
C TRP A 215 -10.66 24.27 4.42
N HIS A 216 -11.94 24.22 4.70
CA HIS A 216 -12.55 23.04 5.32
C HIS A 216 -12.37 21.82 4.43
N ARG A 217 -12.60 22.00 3.12
CA ARG A 217 -12.40 20.90 2.15
C ARG A 217 -10.96 20.44 2.13
N TYR A 218 -9.97 21.34 2.15
CA TYR A 218 -8.56 20.97 2.24
C TYR A 218 -8.27 20.10 3.48
N VAL A 219 -8.74 20.53 4.66
CA VAL A 219 -8.52 19.76 5.91
C VAL A 219 -9.20 18.39 5.87
N GLU A 220 -10.38 18.29 5.28
CA GLU A 220 -11.04 17.01 5.05
C GLU A 220 -10.26 16.10 4.10
N LEU A 221 -9.77 16.65 3.00
CA LEU A 221 -8.97 15.91 2.02
C LEU A 221 -7.67 15.40 2.64
N VAL A 222 -6.97 16.24 3.43
CA VAL A 222 -5.78 15.83 4.18
C VAL A 222 -6.09 14.65 5.11
N ALA A 223 -7.23 14.71 5.82
CA ALA A 223 -7.63 13.62 6.70
C ALA A 223 -7.90 12.31 5.91
N VAL A 224 -8.62 12.40 4.80
CA VAL A 224 -8.89 11.22 3.94
C VAL A 224 -7.59 10.64 3.39
N VAL A 225 -6.71 11.47 2.81
CA VAL A 225 -5.43 11.02 2.24
C VAL A 225 -4.57 10.32 3.29
N ASN A 226 -4.53 10.85 4.52
CA ASN A 226 -3.77 10.27 5.62
C ASN A 226 -4.46 9.07 6.31
N GLY A 227 -5.67 8.69 5.89
CA GLY A 227 -6.45 7.64 6.54
C GLY A 227 -6.96 8.02 7.94
N TRP A 228 -7.08 9.32 8.23
CA TRP A 228 -7.64 9.82 9.49
C TRP A 228 -9.16 10.01 9.38
N VAL A 229 -9.82 10.10 10.52
CA VAL A 229 -11.25 10.41 10.55
C VAL A 229 -11.45 11.89 10.18
N PRO A 230 -12.18 12.21 9.10
CA PRO A 230 -12.43 13.61 8.72
C PRO A 230 -13.20 14.37 9.81
N PRO A 231 -12.93 15.68 9.99
CA PRO A 231 -13.59 16.51 11.00
C PRO A 231 -15.12 16.51 10.90
N SER A 232 -15.68 16.42 9.69
CA SER A 232 -17.13 16.34 9.45
C SER A 232 -17.79 15.10 10.08
N ARG A 233 -17.03 14.01 10.28
CA ARG A 233 -17.52 12.77 10.93
C ARG A 233 -17.38 12.80 12.46
N ILE A 234 -16.63 13.75 13.02
CA ILE A 234 -16.44 13.88 14.48
C ILE A 234 -17.53 14.81 15.07
N ALA A 235 -18.10 15.69 14.25
CA ALA A 235 -19.08 16.69 14.67
C ALA A 235 -20.57 16.21 14.64
N GLY A 236 -20.83 14.96 14.27
CA GLY A 236 -22.14 14.31 14.29
C GLY A 236 -22.22 13.32 15.44
#